data_30246944cabf63e953633c5a8b671777
#
_entry.id   30246944cabf63e953633c5a8b671777
#
_cell.length_a   1.000
_cell.length_b   1.000
_cell.length_c   1.000
_cell.angle_alpha   90.00
_cell.angle_beta   90.00
_cell.angle_gamma   90.00
#
_symmetry.space_group_name_H-M   'P 1'
#
loop_
_entity.id
_entity.type
_entity.pdbx_description
1 polymer ?
#
loop_
_entity_poly.entity_id
_entity_poly.type
_entity_poly.pdbx_seq_one_letter_code
_entity_poly.pdbx_strand_id
1 'polypeptide(L)'
;NGAGKSTILRTCCGLLQPLDGRVRVLGRVPDPRSGAQRAAVATDLGQESFFPTLTVAEHLQLVCFGHGVADADDVVADLLDDLELGRLAGHLPDELSSGQRRRLALASVLVRPHRLLALDEPEQRLDRVTRLLLADRLVEERESGGGVLMVSHDPEIVEETATQVLLVGRDTRLLSVADGVRAIEEGLQ
;
A
#
# COMPACT_ATOMS: atom_id res chain seq x y z
N ASN A 1 17.69 -5.46 5.39
CA ASN A 1 16.71 -6.55 5.19
C ASN A 1 16.75 -7.52 6.36
N GLY A 2 15.59 -8.09 6.80
CA GLY A 2 15.54 -9.08 7.88
C GLY A 2 15.27 -8.53 9.28
N ALA A 3 15.15 -7.24 9.48
CA ALA A 3 14.88 -6.62 10.79
C ALA A 3 13.46 -6.90 11.37
N GLY A 4 12.56 -7.50 10.59
CA GLY A 4 11.20 -7.83 11.04
C GLY A 4 10.10 -6.84 10.62
N LYS A 5 10.38 -5.83 9.81
CA LYS A 5 9.40 -4.81 9.35
C LYS A 5 8.17 -5.45 8.67
N SER A 6 8.39 -6.24 7.63
CA SER A 6 7.31 -6.97 6.93
C SER A 6 6.59 -7.98 7.85
N THR A 7 7.29 -8.51 8.85
CA THR A 7 6.67 -9.39 9.86
C THR A 7 5.67 -8.62 10.71
N ILE A 8 6.02 -7.41 11.17
CA ILE A 8 5.11 -6.52 11.90
C ILE A 8 3.91 -6.18 11.03
N LEU A 9 4.15 -5.74 9.79
CA LEU A 9 3.08 -5.38 8.85
C LEU A 9 2.12 -6.56 8.63
N ARG A 10 2.63 -7.75 8.34
CA ARG A 10 1.82 -8.97 8.15
C ARG A 10 1.07 -9.37 9.41
N THR A 11 1.66 -9.14 10.60
CA THR A 11 0.98 -9.37 11.87
C THR A 11 -0.17 -8.39 12.07
N CYS A 12 0.00 -7.12 11.71
CA CYS A 12 -1.07 -6.12 11.71
C CYS A 12 -2.18 -6.47 10.72
N CYS A 13 -1.87 -7.09 9.59
CA CYS A 13 -2.87 -7.58 8.63
C CYS A 13 -3.55 -8.89 9.07
N GLY A 14 -3.10 -9.53 10.17
CA GLY A 14 -3.63 -10.80 10.67
C GLY A 14 -3.13 -12.04 9.92
N LEU A 15 -2.13 -11.87 9.05
CA LEU A 15 -1.53 -12.97 8.27
C LEU A 15 -0.50 -13.78 9.06
N LEU A 16 0.01 -13.19 10.14
CA LEU A 16 0.90 -13.85 11.09
C LEU A 16 0.35 -13.66 12.52
N GLN A 17 0.51 -14.68 13.34
CA GLN A 17 0.19 -14.60 14.76
C GLN A 17 1.40 -14.09 15.54
N PRO A 18 1.25 -13.15 16.49
CA PRO A 18 2.33 -12.76 17.36
C PRO A 18 2.77 -13.96 18.23
N LEU A 19 4.06 -14.09 18.47
CA LEU A 19 4.59 -15.13 19.38
C LEU A 19 4.17 -14.87 20.82
N ASP A 20 4.08 -13.62 21.20
CA ASP A 20 3.60 -13.16 22.51
C ASP A 20 2.96 -11.78 22.36
N GLY A 21 2.17 -11.38 23.35
CA GLY A 21 1.47 -10.09 23.36
C GLY A 21 0.18 -10.08 22.58
N ARG A 22 -0.28 -8.87 22.20
CA ARG A 22 -1.58 -8.66 21.54
C ARG A 22 -1.46 -7.60 20.47
N VAL A 23 -2.10 -7.84 19.34
CA VAL A 23 -2.25 -6.88 18.23
C VAL A 23 -3.71 -6.47 18.12
N ARG A 24 -3.92 -5.17 17.93
CA ARG A 24 -5.22 -4.59 17.58
C ARG A 24 -5.06 -3.61 16.43
N VAL A 25 -5.91 -3.76 15.43
CA VAL A 25 -6.00 -2.85 14.30
C VAL A 25 -7.43 -2.37 14.20
N LEU A 26 -7.62 -1.04 14.10
CA LEU A 26 -8.95 -0.41 14.16
C LEU A 26 -9.79 -0.89 15.38
N GLY A 27 -9.12 -1.11 16.53
CA GLY A 27 -9.73 -1.54 17.78
C GLY A 27 -10.05 -3.03 17.90
N ARG A 28 -9.77 -3.85 16.87
CA ARG A 28 -10.09 -5.29 16.82
C ARG A 28 -8.83 -6.14 16.64
N VAL A 29 -8.91 -7.40 17.06
CA VAL A 29 -7.87 -8.39 16.72
C VAL A 29 -7.95 -8.66 15.21
N PRO A 30 -6.83 -8.56 14.47
CA PRO A 30 -6.85 -8.77 13.03
C PRO A 30 -7.25 -10.22 12.68
N ASP A 31 -8.23 -10.37 11.76
CA ASP A 31 -8.63 -11.65 11.17
C ASP A 31 -8.91 -11.47 9.67
N PRO A 32 -7.99 -11.89 8.79
CA PRO A 32 -8.14 -11.71 7.34
C PRO A 32 -9.32 -12.48 6.73
N ARG A 33 -9.89 -13.45 7.49
CA ARG A 33 -11.12 -14.18 7.07
C ARG A 33 -12.37 -13.38 7.35
N SER A 34 -12.31 -12.37 8.21
CA SER A 34 -13.44 -11.48 8.51
C SER A 34 -13.77 -10.58 7.32
N GLY A 35 -15.02 -10.63 6.82
CA GLY A 35 -15.49 -9.72 5.78
C GLY A 35 -15.36 -8.24 6.18
N ALA A 36 -15.65 -7.93 7.46
CA ALA A 36 -15.51 -6.57 7.99
C ALA A 36 -14.05 -6.07 7.98
N GLN A 37 -13.09 -6.94 8.23
CA GLN A 37 -11.68 -6.57 8.13
C GLN A 37 -11.26 -6.40 6.68
N ARG A 38 -11.64 -7.31 5.78
CA ARG A 38 -11.33 -7.16 4.35
C ARG A 38 -11.91 -5.89 3.75
N ALA A 39 -13.07 -5.44 4.21
CA ALA A 39 -13.65 -4.17 3.79
C ALA A 39 -12.93 -2.95 4.40
N ALA A 40 -12.32 -3.10 5.58
CA ALA A 40 -11.70 -1.97 6.29
C ALA A 40 -10.20 -1.83 6.06
N VAL A 41 -9.49 -2.89 5.62
CA VAL A 41 -8.04 -2.90 5.47
C VAL A 41 -7.69 -3.29 4.04
N ALA A 42 -7.07 -2.38 3.30
CA ALA A 42 -6.49 -2.63 2.00
C ALA A 42 -4.99 -2.96 2.16
N THR A 43 -4.50 -3.97 1.44
CA THR A 43 -3.12 -4.44 1.63
C THR A 43 -2.41 -4.61 0.31
N ASP A 44 -1.20 -4.07 0.21
CA ASP A 44 -0.21 -4.44 -0.78
C ASP A 44 1.05 -4.90 -0.05
N LEU A 45 1.30 -6.19 -0.12
CA LEU A 45 2.42 -6.85 0.58
C LEU A 45 3.49 -7.35 -0.40
N GLY A 46 3.62 -6.66 -1.54
CA GLY A 46 4.62 -6.94 -2.56
C GLY A 46 4.30 -8.15 -3.44
N GLN A 47 3.10 -8.72 -3.33
CA GLN A 47 2.64 -9.80 -4.22
C GLN A 47 1.73 -9.22 -5.31
N GLU A 48 2.17 -9.33 -6.55
CA GLU A 48 1.37 -8.95 -7.70
C GLU A 48 0.49 -10.14 -8.11
N SER A 49 -0.83 -9.95 -8.09
CA SER A 49 -1.79 -10.99 -8.48
C SER A 49 -2.85 -10.36 -9.38
N PHE A 50 -2.83 -10.75 -10.64
CA PHE A 50 -3.75 -10.24 -11.66
C PHE A 50 -4.51 -11.38 -12.33
N PHE A 51 -5.71 -11.06 -12.81
CA PHE A 51 -6.43 -11.97 -13.70
C PHE A 51 -5.79 -11.89 -15.09
N PRO A 52 -5.20 -12.97 -15.61
CA PRO A 52 -4.37 -12.92 -16.81
C PRO A 52 -5.16 -12.62 -18.10
N THR A 53 -6.47 -12.78 -18.06
CA THR A 53 -7.38 -12.60 -19.20
C THR A 53 -8.16 -11.30 -19.17
N LEU A 54 -7.99 -10.49 -18.12
CA LEU A 54 -8.60 -9.17 -18.01
C LEU A 54 -7.59 -8.09 -18.36
N THR A 55 -8.02 -7.09 -19.08
CA THR A 55 -7.26 -5.88 -19.31
C THR A 55 -7.05 -5.11 -18.01
N VAL A 56 -6.13 -4.15 -18.02
CA VAL A 56 -5.87 -3.27 -16.87
C VAL A 56 -7.17 -2.64 -16.36
N ALA A 57 -7.98 -2.06 -17.23
CA ALA A 57 -9.24 -1.43 -16.85
C ALA A 57 -10.25 -2.46 -16.32
N GLU A 58 -10.45 -3.57 -17.01
CA GLU A 58 -11.37 -4.63 -16.58
C GLU A 58 -10.98 -5.23 -15.23
N HIS A 59 -9.66 -5.38 -14.98
CA HIS A 59 -9.16 -5.85 -13.69
C HIS A 59 -9.56 -4.88 -12.56
N LEU A 60 -9.34 -3.58 -12.74
CA LEU A 60 -9.71 -2.57 -11.75
C LEU A 60 -11.24 -2.48 -11.56
N GLN A 61 -12.02 -2.54 -12.64
CA GLN A 61 -13.49 -2.59 -12.58
C GLN A 61 -13.98 -3.81 -11.80
N LEU A 62 -13.36 -4.99 -12.00
CA LEU A 62 -13.69 -6.19 -11.23
C LEU A 62 -13.39 -6.01 -9.73
N VAL A 63 -12.28 -5.36 -9.38
CA VAL A 63 -11.96 -5.02 -7.98
C VAL A 63 -13.01 -4.06 -7.41
N CYS A 64 -13.38 -3.01 -8.15
CA CYS A 64 -14.44 -2.08 -7.77
C CYS A 64 -15.76 -2.81 -7.50
N PHE A 65 -16.18 -3.66 -8.42
CA PHE A 65 -17.39 -4.46 -8.29
C PHE A 65 -17.36 -5.35 -7.05
N GLY A 66 -16.26 -6.07 -6.82
CA GLY A 66 -16.07 -6.94 -5.66
C GLY A 66 -16.10 -6.21 -4.31
N HIS A 67 -15.81 -4.91 -4.30
CA HIS A 67 -15.82 -4.07 -3.11
C HIS A 67 -17.00 -3.09 -3.03
N GLY A 68 -17.92 -3.13 -3.98
CA GLY A 68 -19.12 -2.30 -4.00
C GLY A 68 -18.82 -0.80 -4.18
N VAL A 69 -17.80 -0.47 -4.97
CA VAL A 69 -17.46 0.92 -5.32
C VAL A 69 -18.56 1.49 -6.19
N ALA A 70 -19.12 2.62 -5.76
CA ALA A 70 -20.02 3.39 -6.60
C ALA A 70 -19.21 4.13 -7.68
N ASP A 71 -19.83 4.41 -8.83
CA ASP A 71 -19.21 5.17 -9.92
C ASP A 71 -17.85 4.60 -10.36
N ALA A 72 -17.77 3.25 -10.44
CA ALA A 72 -16.53 2.51 -10.68
C ALA A 72 -15.77 2.97 -11.94
N ASP A 73 -16.48 3.38 -12.99
CA ASP A 73 -15.83 3.82 -14.24
C ASP A 73 -15.08 5.14 -14.04
N ASP A 74 -15.65 6.09 -13.29
CA ASP A 74 -15.00 7.37 -12.99
C ASP A 74 -13.79 7.14 -12.05
N VAL A 75 -13.97 6.36 -10.99
CA VAL A 75 -12.90 6.03 -10.04
C VAL A 75 -11.73 5.30 -10.74
N VAL A 76 -12.03 4.40 -11.66
CA VAL A 76 -10.99 3.69 -12.43
C VAL A 76 -10.28 4.65 -13.39
N ALA A 77 -11.02 5.54 -14.07
CA ALA A 77 -10.44 6.52 -14.99
C ALA A 77 -9.46 7.46 -14.26
N ASP A 78 -9.89 8.05 -13.15
CA ASP A 78 -9.06 8.94 -12.32
C ASP A 78 -7.79 8.24 -11.87
N LEU A 79 -7.91 6.99 -11.36
CA LEU A 79 -6.76 6.25 -10.85
C LEU A 79 -5.80 5.78 -11.96
N LEU A 80 -6.32 5.50 -13.15
CA LEU A 80 -5.49 5.20 -14.32
C LEU A 80 -4.66 6.42 -14.74
N ASP A 81 -5.22 7.62 -14.63
CA ASP A 81 -4.50 8.86 -14.93
C ASP A 81 -3.47 9.17 -13.82
N ASP A 82 -3.82 9.07 -12.55
CA ASP A 82 -2.94 9.29 -11.39
C ASP A 82 -1.69 8.41 -11.43
N LEU A 83 -1.83 7.15 -11.88
CA LEU A 83 -0.73 6.20 -11.95
C LEU A 83 -0.14 6.03 -13.36
N GLU A 84 -0.45 6.95 -14.28
CA GLU A 84 0.02 6.92 -15.68
C GLU A 84 -0.23 5.58 -16.39
N LEU A 85 -1.39 4.96 -16.13
CA LEU A 85 -1.83 3.71 -16.74
C LEU A 85 -2.86 3.91 -17.85
N GLY A 86 -3.35 5.13 -18.10
CA GLY A 86 -4.44 5.41 -19.03
C GLY A 86 -4.22 4.84 -20.43
N ARG A 87 -2.99 4.96 -20.97
CA ARG A 87 -2.64 4.39 -22.29
C ARG A 87 -2.57 2.87 -22.31
N LEU A 88 -2.52 2.24 -21.15
CA LEU A 88 -2.40 0.80 -20.97
C LEU A 88 -3.72 0.16 -20.56
N ALA A 89 -4.80 0.93 -20.46
CA ALA A 89 -6.11 0.46 -19.99
C ALA A 89 -6.62 -0.80 -20.71
N GLY A 90 -6.36 -0.91 -22.01
CA GLY A 90 -6.73 -2.07 -22.84
C GLY A 90 -5.69 -3.19 -22.93
N HIS A 91 -4.54 -3.10 -22.24
CA HIS A 91 -3.49 -4.11 -22.27
C HIS A 91 -3.73 -5.20 -21.22
N LEU A 92 -3.24 -6.40 -21.50
CA LEU A 92 -3.23 -7.50 -20.54
C LEU A 92 -2.04 -7.35 -19.56
N PRO A 93 -2.11 -7.88 -18.32
CA PRO A 93 -1.03 -7.78 -17.34
C PRO A 93 0.31 -8.34 -17.83
N ASP A 94 0.30 -9.35 -18.67
CA ASP A 94 1.52 -9.96 -19.22
C ASP A 94 2.21 -9.08 -20.28
N GLU A 95 1.53 -8.11 -20.84
CA GLU A 95 2.08 -7.14 -21.80
C GLU A 95 2.78 -5.96 -21.09
N LEU A 96 2.62 -5.84 -19.77
CA LEU A 96 3.15 -4.75 -18.98
C LEU A 96 4.60 -4.99 -18.55
N SER A 97 5.39 -3.91 -18.50
CA SER A 97 6.70 -3.93 -17.84
C SER A 97 6.56 -4.15 -16.33
N SER A 98 7.65 -4.47 -15.65
CA SER A 98 7.63 -4.68 -14.19
C SER A 98 7.17 -3.43 -13.41
N GLY A 99 7.56 -2.23 -13.86
CA GLY A 99 7.10 -0.97 -13.25
C GLY A 99 5.61 -0.71 -13.51
N GLN A 100 5.13 -1.00 -14.72
CA GLN A 100 3.70 -0.89 -15.06
C GLN A 100 2.85 -1.90 -14.28
N ARG A 101 3.31 -3.14 -14.12
CA ARG A 101 2.65 -4.11 -13.23
C ARG A 101 2.62 -3.64 -11.77
N ARG A 102 3.72 -3.04 -11.30
CA ARG A 102 3.76 -2.45 -9.95
C ARG A 102 2.72 -1.36 -9.78
N ARG A 103 2.57 -0.45 -10.75
CA ARG A 103 1.54 0.59 -10.78
C ARG A 103 0.12 -0.02 -10.78
N LEU A 104 -0.12 -1.06 -11.57
CA LEU A 104 -1.41 -1.76 -11.55
C LEU A 104 -1.70 -2.45 -10.21
N ALA A 105 -0.69 -3.01 -9.54
CA ALA A 105 -0.86 -3.58 -8.21
C ALA A 105 -1.26 -2.51 -7.18
N LEU A 106 -0.63 -1.34 -7.21
CA LEU A 106 -1.00 -0.20 -6.37
C LEU A 106 -2.42 0.29 -6.71
N ALA A 107 -2.76 0.46 -7.99
CA ALA A 107 -4.11 0.81 -8.42
C ALA A 107 -5.16 -0.15 -7.86
N SER A 108 -4.89 -1.46 -7.90
CA SER A 108 -5.81 -2.49 -7.41
C SER A 108 -6.07 -2.42 -5.89
N VAL A 109 -5.17 -1.80 -5.15
CA VAL A 109 -5.33 -1.59 -3.71
C VAL A 109 -6.00 -0.24 -3.42
N LEU A 110 -5.61 0.81 -4.14
CA LEU A 110 -6.11 2.17 -3.95
C LEU A 110 -7.56 2.34 -4.43
N VAL A 111 -7.98 1.59 -5.45
CA VAL A 111 -9.35 1.67 -6.02
C VAL A 111 -10.44 1.22 -5.03
N ARG A 112 -10.10 0.46 -4.03
CA ARG A 112 -11.06 -0.12 -3.10
C ARG A 112 -11.27 0.76 -1.87
N PRO A 113 -12.51 0.88 -1.34
CA PRO A 113 -12.75 1.57 -0.08
C PRO A 113 -11.99 0.91 1.07
N HIS A 114 -11.42 1.71 1.95
CA HIS A 114 -10.70 1.23 3.13
C HIS A 114 -10.65 2.29 4.23
N ARG A 115 -10.22 1.89 5.41
CA ARG A 115 -9.92 2.76 6.56
C ARG A 115 -8.47 2.69 6.97
N LEU A 116 -7.78 1.64 6.55
CA LEU A 116 -6.35 1.44 6.73
C LEU A 116 -5.78 0.87 5.44
N LEU A 117 -4.75 1.53 4.94
CA LEU A 117 -3.91 1.09 3.84
C LEU A 117 -2.61 0.53 4.41
N ALA A 118 -2.29 -0.73 4.14
CA ALA A 118 -1.08 -1.41 4.61
C ALA A 118 -0.18 -1.77 3.43
N LEU A 119 1.01 -1.15 3.35
CA LEU A 119 1.90 -1.21 2.19
C LEU A 119 3.29 -1.71 2.58
N ASP A 120 3.83 -2.67 1.83
CA ASP A 120 5.19 -3.18 1.99
C ASP A 120 6.06 -2.71 0.81
N GLU A 121 6.90 -1.70 1.05
CA GLU A 121 7.80 -1.08 0.08
C GLU A 121 7.07 -0.69 -1.23
N PRO A 122 6.01 0.14 -1.16
CA PRO A 122 5.18 0.46 -2.33
C PRO A 122 5.95 1.19 -3.42
N GLU A 123 7.03 1.90 -3.07
CA GLU A 123 7.89 2.66 -3.96
C GLU A 123 8.79 1.79 -4.84
N GLN A 124 8.92 0.52 -4.55
CA GLN A 124 9.81 -0.35 -5.33
C GLN A 124 9.39 -0.44 -6.80
N ARG A 125 10.37 -0.38 -7.70
CA ARG A 125 10.21 -0.43 -9.16
C ARG A 125 9.43 0.75 -9.75
N LEU A 126 9.14 1.78 -8.97
CA LEU A 126 8.56 3.01 -9.47
C LEU A 126 9.67 3.99 -9.88
N ASP A 127 9.44 4.71 -10.97
CA ASP A 127 10.25 5.87 -11.30
C ASP A 127 9.94 7.04 -10.35
N ARG A 128 10.75 8.11 -10.43
CA ARG A 128 10.63 9.23 -9.52
C ARG A 128 9.27 9.93 -9.62
N VAL A 129 8.74 10.08 -10.83
CA VAL A 129 7.45 10.76 -11.04
C VAL A 129 6.33 9.98 -10.37
N THR A 130 6.27 8.67 -10.62
CA THR A 130 5.25 7.81 -10.00
C THR A 130 5.39 7.74 -8.47
N ARG A 131 6.62 7.84 -7.92
CA ARG A 131 6.82 7.92 -6.46
C ARG A 131 6.23 9.19 -5.86
N LEU A 132 6.39 10.34 -6.52
CA LEU A 132 5.77 11.59 -6.08
C LEU A 132 4.24 11.50 -6.13
N LEU A 133 3.67 10.98 -7.22
CA LEU A 133 2.22 10.75 -7.32
C LEU A 133 1.70 9.82 -6.22
N LEU A 134 2.45 8.77 -5.90
CA LEU A 134 2.13 7.90 -4.78
C LEU A 134 2.17 8.65 -3.45
N ALA A 135 3.19 9.46 -3.22
CA ALA A 135 3.31 10.26 -2.00
C ALA A 135 2.12 11.23 -1.84
N ASP A 136 1.78 11.97 -2.89
CA ASP A 136 0.61 12.86 -2.91
C ASP A 136 -0.67 12.09 -2.54
N ARG A 137 -0.87 10.92 -3.14
CA ARG A 137 -2.05 10.07 -2.86
C ARG A 137 -2.09 9.58 -1.42
N LEU A 138 -0.95 9.21 -0.82
CA LEU A 138 -0.88 8.80 0.58
C LEU A 138 -1.14 9.97 1.55
N VAL A 139 -0.73 11.18 1.18
CA VAL A 139 -1.06 12.41 1.92
C VAL A 139 -2.57 12.67 1.87
N GLU A 140 -3.20 12.62 0.69
CA GLU A 140 -4.65 12.76 0.54
C GLU A 140 -5.43 11.72 1.35
N GLU A 141 -4.98 10.48 1.35
CA GLU A 141 -5.58 9.40 2.14
C GLU A 141 -5.58 9.74 3.63
N ARG A 142 -4.45 10.22 4.14
CA ARG A 142 -4.32 10.65 5.54
C ARG A 142 -5.21 11.86 5.84
N GLU A 143 -5.25 12.86 4.97
CA GLU A 143 -6.04 14.08 5.16
C GLU A 143 -7.54 13.81 5.11
N SER A 144 -7.96 12.81 4.36
CA SER A 144 -9.35 12.30 4.33
C SER A 144 -9.73 11.50 5.58
N GLY A 145 -8.81 11.31 6.53
CA GLY A 145 -9.02 10.58 7.78
C GLY A 145 -8.76 9.07 7.68
N GLY A 146 -8.22 8.60 6.59
CA GLY A 146 -7.69 7.24 6.43
C GLY A 146 -6.39 7.03 7.22
N GLY A 147 -6.08 5.79 7.53
CA GLY A 147 -4.81 5.40 8.13
C GLY A 147 -3.88 4.77 7.09
N VAL A 148 -2.60 5.09 7.16
CA VAL A 148 -1.57 4.42 6.34
C VAL A 148 -0.54 3.77 7.26
N LEU A 149 -0.28 2.49 7.05
CA LEU A 149 0.81 1.74 7.69
C LEU A 149 1.73 1.24 6.58
N MET A 150 2.91 1.82 6.49
CA MET A 150 3.83 1.57 5.39
C MET A 150 5.20 1.10 5.90
N VAL A 151 5.78 0.13 5.23
CA VAL A 151 7.20 -0.18 5.30
C VAL A 151 7.87 0.50 4.12
N SER A 152 8.86 1.32 4.37
CA SER A 152 9.62 1.99 3.31
C SER A 152 11.10 2.13 3.69
N HIS A 153 11.93 2.22 2.67
CA HIS A 153 13.35 2.57 2.75
C HIS A 153 13.66 3.85 1.98
N ASP A 154 12.66 4.51 1.43
CA ASP A 154 12.81 5.75 0.69
C ASP A 154 12.63 6.95 1.65
N PRO A 155 13.70 7.74 1.91
CA PRO A 155 13.64 8.85 2.84
C PRO A 155 12.71 9.98 2.34
N GLU A 156 12.62 10.21 1.01
CA GLU A 156 11.75 11.24 0.43
C GLU A 156 10.27 10.90 0.72
N ILE A 157 9.85 9.66 0.44
CA ILE A 157 8.48 9.22 0.73
C ILE A 157 8.16 9.29 2.22
N VAL A 158 9.09 8.85 3.09
CA VAL A 158 8.87 8.92 4.54
C VAL A 158 8.75 10.36 5.02
N GLU A 159 9.57 11.28 4.52
CA GLU A 159 9.52 12.70 4.88
C GLU A 159 8.18 13.32 4.51
N GLU A 160 7.66 13.04 3.32
CA GLU A 160 6.42 13.64 2.80
C GLU A 160 5.16 13.04 3.42
N THR A 161 5.15 11.72 3.64
CA THR A 161 3.90 11.02 3.97
C THR A 161 3.72 10.65 5.43
N ALA A 162 4.82 10.41 6.16
CA ALA A 162 4.74 9.88 7.50
C ALA A 162 4.36 10.95 8.53
N THR A 163 3.65 10.56 9.57
CA THR A 163 3.42 11.35 10.77
C THR A 163 4.31 10.89 11.93
N GLN A 164 4.79 9.64 11.85
CA GLN A 164 5.61 9.01 12.86
C GLN A 164 6.36 7.83 12.25
N VAL A 165 7.56 7.54 12.72
CA VAL A 165 8.39 6.44 12.21
C VAL A 165 8.66 5.43 13.30
N LEU A 166 8.43 4.15 13.02
CA LEU A 166 8.85 3.04 13.86
C LEU A 166 10.13 2.43 13.30
N LEU A 167 11.26 2.72 13.92
CA LEU A 167 12.52 2.06 13.60
C LEU A 167 12.50 0.63 14.19
N VAL A 168 12.59 -0.36 13.31
CA VAL A 168 12.54 -1.79 13.68
C VAL A 168 13.95 -2.36 13.64
N GLY A 169 14.43 -2.84 14.78
CA GLY A 169 15.77 -3.40 14.94
C GLY A 169 15.86 -4.20 16.24
N ARG A 170 17.07 -4.38 16.77
CA ARG A 170 17.26 -4.98 18.10
C ARG A 170 16.51 -4.23 19.18
N ASP A 171 16.53 -2.89 19.09
CA ASP A 171 15.78 -1.98 19.93
C ASP A 171 14.78 -1.25 19.04
N THR A 172 13.53 -1.67 19.05
CA THR A 172 12.46 -1.02 18.32
C THR A 172 12.10 0.31 18.98
N ARG A 173 12.16 1.42 18.23
CA ARG A 173 11.94 2.78 18.74
C ARG A 173 10.99 3.55 17.87
N LEU A 174 10.14 4.34 18.54
CA LEU A 174 9.30 5.32 17.89
C LEU A 174 10.06 6.63 17.76
N LEU A 175 10.14 7.16 16.56
CA LEU A 175 10.94 8.33 16.19
C LEU A 175 10.06 9.43 15.62
N SER A 176 10.56 10.67 15.66
CA SER A 176 10.05 11.73 14.81
C SER A 176 10.33 11.42 13.34
N VAL A 177 9.62 12.07 12.42
CA VAL A 177 9.87 11.90 10.97
C VAL A 177 11.31 12.26 10.63
N ALA A 178 11.81 13.41 11.14
CA ALA A 178 13.18 13.85 10.87
C ALA A 178 14.26 12.88 11.38
N ASP A 179 14.02 12.24 12.55
CA ASP A 179 14.96 11.25 13.07
C ASP A 179 14.87 9.93 12.29
N GLY A 180 13.66 9.58 11.82
CA GLY A 180 13.43 8.42 10.97
C GLY A 180 14.10 8.53 9.61
N VAL A 181 13.97 9.70 8.97
CA VAL A 181 14.64 10.01 7.69
C VAL A 181 16.15 9.88 7.85
N ARG A 182 16.73 10.52 8.87
CA ARG A 182 18.19 10.40 9.16
C ARG A 182 18.61 8.94 9.36
N ALA A 183 17.81 8.16 10.10
CA ALA A 183 18.10 6.75 10.31
C ALA A 183 18.13 5.94 8.99
N ILE A 184 17.24 6.25 8.05
CA ILE A 184 17.24 5.62 6.71
C ILE A 184 18.49 6.02 5.93
N GLU A 185 18.85 7.32 5.90
CA GLU A 185 20.03 7.85 5.19
C GLU A 185 21.33 7.29 5.74
N GLU A 186 21.43 7.11 7.06
CA GLU A 186 22.56 6.49 7.75
C GLU A 186 22.61 4.95 7.63
N GLY A 187 21.58 4.34 7.01
CA GLY A 187 21.48 2.89 6.86
C GLY A 187 21.25 2.15 8.19
N LEU A 188 20.73 2.84 9.19
CA LEU A 188 20.37 2.24 10.48
C LEU A 188 19.11 1.39 10.29
N GLN A 189 19.23 0.08 10.52
CA GLN A 189 18.15 -0.91 10.45
C GLN A 189 18.01 -1.67 11.76
#